data_7a28daa6ed6a3f92e42ff9754afc9dc7
#
_entry.id   7a28daa6ed6a3f92e42ff9754afc9dc7
#
_cell.length_a   1.000
_cell.length_b   1.000
_cell.length_c   1.000
_cell.angle_alpha   90.00
_cell.angle_beta   90.00
_cell.angle_gamma   90.00
#
_symmetry.space_group_name_H-M   'P 1'
#
loop_
_entity.id
_entity.type
_entity.pdbx_description
1 polymer ?
#
loop_
_entity_poly.entity_id
_entity_poly.type
_entity_poly.pdbx_seq_one_letter_code
_entity_poly.pdbx_strand_id
1 'polypeptide(L)'
;GQADGTITFDLQGKAKSSFLKNRAGFCVLHPITGVTGQACRLEHPDGSFTYGTFPTFISPHQPFLNLTAMEWPIAEQGLARLEFSGDIFETEDQRNWSDASFKTYCTPLSQPIPAQVNAGDEIKQKVVFRLVKPVPVASAFKIPVPQIQINHQAVPFPHIGIGINPSGPDPNEKEAAFLQSLGLKHLRADIFLNQAIWLDQLKRAIRQSSTLRIPLELALFFGENATNELNQFLNFIQSQEVQLKSILVYDAKSRYTTDSFLQQVAPAIRTTFPGVLLGGGSDANFTEFNRHPFTLNYADFVAYAVNPQVHAFDDLTLIENTAAQADTVKSARHIAGKRPVHVSPVTLKPRFNAVATSGQTKFNISNDPRQPGNLIAGWTLASLKYLAEAGAASITYFETTGPRGIYQQDHPFAVGYLLAYILSFKPTQVVPTIYPEPLKVSSLMLLEEAGACLILANHTSESQSVILPDNFTVHTHTIIGTATGKTSYPNYLPGSHLTISPFQTIALDGVLK
;
A
#
# COMPACT_ATOMS: atom_id res chain seq x y z
N GLY A 1 7.86 -1.36 -34.23
CA GLY A 1 9.27 -1.62 -33.97
C GLY A 1 10.08 -1.75 -35.25
N GLN A 2 11.37 -1.52 -35.17
CA GLN A 2 12.31 -1.67 -36.30
C GLN A 2 13.02 -3.04 -36.21
N ALA A 3 13.69 -3.45 -37.30
CA ALA A 3 14.37 -4.75 -37.34
C ALA A 3 15.56 -4.85 -36.35
N ASP A 4 16.12 -3.72 -35.94
CA ASP A 4 17.19 -3.62 -34.92
C ASP A 4 16.65 -3.64 -33.46
N GLY A 5 15.33 -3.84 -33.28
CA GLY A 5 14.68 -3.83 -31.96
C GLY A 5 14.33 -2.44 -31.44
N THR A 6 14.59 -1.37 -32.19
CA THR A 6 14.19 0.00 -31.83
C THR A 6 12.67 0.13 -31.84
N ILE A 7 12.08 0.69 -30.79
CA ILE A 7 10.66 1.00 -30.67
C ILE A 7 10.51 2.52 -30.61
N THR A 8 9.66 3.06 -31.48
CA THR A 8 9.39 4.50 -31.53
C THR A 8 7.91 4.75 -31.25
N PHE A 9 7.64 5.68 -30.36
CA PHE A 9 6.32 6.22 -30.08
C PHE A 9 6.29 7.69 -30.52
N ASP A 10 5.39 8.02 -31.45
CA ASP A 10 5.17 9.37 -31.95
C ASP A 10 3.78 9.86 -31.53
N LEU A 11 3.73 11.05 -30.93
CA LEU A 11 2.51 11.79 -30.65
C LEU A 11 2.48 13.04 -31.52
N GLN A 12 1.43 13.19 -32.35
CA GLN A 12 1.17 14.40 -33.10
C GLN A 12 -0.29 14.79 -32.90
N GLY A 13 -0.53 15.97 -32.35
CA GLY A 13 -1.86 16.49 -32.10
C GLY A 13 -1.94 17.95 -32.51
N LYS A 14 -3.13 18.38 -32.98
CA LYS A 14 -3.47 19.77 -33.25
C LYS A 14 -4.73 20.13 -32.49
N ALA A 15 -4.66 21.17 -31.66
CA ALA A 15 -5.78 21.65 -30.88
C ALA A 15 -6.91 22.15 -31.78
N LYS A 16 -8.12 21.58 -31.64
CA LYS A 16 -9.31 22.02 -32.41
C LYS A 16 -9.99 23.23 -31.77
N SER A 17 -9.80 23.45 -30.48
CA SER A 17 -10.32 24.57 -29.69
C SER A 17 -9.29 24.96 -28.63
N SER A 18 -9.42 26.16 -28.08
CA SER A 18 -8.60 26.62 -26.98
C SER A 18 -9.05 25.97 -25.67
N PHE A 19 -8.09 25.51 -24.83
CA PHE A 19 -8.34 24.91 -23.52
C PHE A 19 -7.13 25.07 -22.59
N LEU A 20 -7.36 24.81 -21.32
CA LEU A 20 -6.29 24.76 -20.32
C LEU A 20 -5.81 23.31 -20.13
N LYS A 21 -4.48 23.09 -20.12
CA LYS A 21 -3.88 21.80 -19.80
C LYS A 21 -2.99 21.90 -18.56
N ASN A 22 -2.95 20.85 -17.77
CA ASN A 22 -1.89 20.66 -16.79
C ASN A 22 -0.68 20.03 -17.47
N ARG A 23 -0.90 18.91 -18.16
CA ARG A 23 0.11 18.19 -18.94
C ARG A 23 -0.55 17.54 -20.15
N ALA A 24 0.22 17.36 -21.22
CA ALA A 24 -0.19 16.59 -22.39
C ALA A 24 1.06 16.00 -23.04
N GLY A 25 1.14 14.68 -23.11
CA GLY A 25 2.28 13.99 -23.71
C GLY A 25 2.51 12.60 -23.17
N PHE A 26 3.69 12.07 -23.48
CA PHE A 26 4.08 10.74 -23.04
C PHE A 26 4.43 10.67 -21.57
N CYS A 27 4.12 9.53 -20.96
CA CYS A 27 4.78 9.04 -19.75
C CYS A 27 5.30 7.62 -19.99
N VAL A 28 6.46 7.32 -19.43
CA VAL A 28 7.11 6.00 -19.47
C VAL A 28 7.23 5.48 -18.06
N LEU A 29 6.70 4.29 -17.81
CA LEU A 29 6.81 3.60 -16.53
C LEU A 29 8.01 2.68 -16.53
N HIS A 30 8.84 2.76 -15.48
CA HIS A 30 9.94 1.85 -15.23
C HIS A 30 9.58 0.96 -14.06
N PRO A 31 9.64 -0.38 -14.19
CA PRO A 31 9.31 -1.28 -13.10
C PRO A 31 10.28 -1.11 -11.93
N ILE A 32 9.83 -1.27 -10.71
CA ILE A 32 10.71 -1.21 -9.53
C ILE A 32 11.68 -2.40 -9.51
N THR A 33 11.21 -3.58 -9.93
CA THR A 33 12.03 -4.79 -9.99
C THR A 33 13.11 -4.66 -11.07
N GLY A 34 14.37 -4.82 -10.69
CA GLY A 34 15.51 -4.76 -11.61
C GLY A 34 15.98 -3.34 -11.98
N VAL A 35 15.27 -2.30 -11.51
CA VAL A 35 15.63 -0.88 -11.77
C VAL A 35 16.02 -0.17 -10.48
N THR A 36 15.33 -0.40 -9.37
CA THR A 36 15.64 0.18 -8.06
C THR A 36 17.12 -0.07 -7.67
N GLY A 37 17.84 1.00 -7.31
CA GLY A 37 19.26 0.95 -6.95
C GLY A 37 20.23 0.89 -8.14
N GLN A 38 19.73 0.82 -9.39
CA GLN A 38 20.59 0.80 -10.57
C GLN A 38 21.10 2.19 -10.92
N ALA A 39 22.38 2.26 -11.29
CA ALA A 39 22.97 3.49 -11.83
C ALA A 39 22.38 3.80 -13.20
N CYS A 40 22.26 5.09 -13.51
CA CYS A 40 21.80 5.55 -14.81
C CYS A 40 22.62 6.75 -15.29
N ARG A 41 22.75 6.89 -16.61
CA ARG A 41 23.30 8.08 -17.28
C ARG A 41 22.13 8.91 -17.80
N LEU A 42 22.16 10.21 -17.51
CA LEU A 42 21.10 11.17 -17.82
C LEU A 42 21.66 12.23 -18.77
N GLU A 43 20.96 12.52 -19.87
CA GLU A 43 21.33 13.57 -20.82
C GLU A 43 20.37 14.75 -20.69
N HIS A 44 20.91 15.96 -20.84
CA HIS A 44 20.22 17.22 -20.60
C HIS A 44 20.08 18.04 -21.91
N PRO A 45 19.16 19.04 -21.96
CA PRO A 45 18.92 19.85 -23.16
C PRO A 45 20.13 20.62 -23.69
N ASP A 46 21.11 20.94 -22.84
CA ASP A 46 22.35 21.62 -23.19
C ASP A 46 23.42 20.68 -23.76
N GLY A 47 23.13 19.40 -23.93
CA GLY A 47 24.06 18.37 -24.39
C GLY A 47 24.99 17.83 -23.30
N SER A 48 24.90 18.33 -22.08
CA SER A 48 25.62 17.76 -20.94
C SER A 48 25.01 16.44 -20.50
N PHE A 49 25.76 15.69 -19.68
CA PHE A 49 25.23 14.48 -19.04
C PHE A 49 25.64 14.40 -17.57
N THR A 50 24.80 13.73 -16.78
CA THR A 50 25.08 13.42 -15.38
C THR A 50 24.87 11.93 -15.13
N TYR A 51 25.38 11.44 -13.99
CA TYR A 51 25.09 10.10 -13.50
C TYR A 51 24.18 10.19 -12.27
N GLY A 52 23.19 9.31 -12.24
CA GLY A 52 22.26 9.17 -11.14
C GLY A 52 22.12 7.72 -10.71
N THR A 53 21.30 7.49 -9.72
CA THR A 53 20.90 6.15 -9.26
C THR A 53 19.39 6.15 -9.01
N PHE A 54 18.67 5.18 -9.55
CA PHE A 54 17.28 5.00 -9.19
C PHE A 54 17.17 4.78 -7.68
N PRO A 55 16.39 5.60 -6.95
CA PRO A 55 16.39 5.59 -5.49
C PRO A 55 16.06 4.24 -4.88
N THR A 56 16.85 3.77 -3.91
CA THR A 56 16.53 2.58 -3.11
C THR A 56 15.42 2.90 -2.12
N PHE A 57 15.55 3.96 -1.34
CA PHE A 57 14.45 4.53 -0.57
C PHE A 57 13.64 5.48 -1.44
N ILE A 58 12.35 5.58 -1.18
CA ILE A 58 11.44 6.39 -1.99
C ILE A 58 11.84 7.85 -1.95
N SER A 59 12.14 8.43 -3.11
CA SER A 59 12.48 9.85 -3.23
C SER A 59 11.24 10.71 -2.98
N PRO A 60 11.28 11.70 -2.07
CA PRO A 60 10.13 12.58 -1.82
C PRO A 60 9.83 13.51 -3.02
N HIS A 61 10.83 13.80 -3.83
CA HIS A 61 10.74 14.65 -5.01
C HIS A 61 11.29 13.90 -6.24
N GLN A 62 11.22 14.56 -7.40
CA GLN A 62 11.71 14.00 -8.66
C GLN A 62 13.21 13.70 -8.58
N PRO A 63 13.64 12.43 -8.66
CA PRO A 63 15.06 12.07 -8.59
C PRO A 63 15.86 12.52 -9.82
N PHE A 64 15.19 12.66 -10.98
CA PHE A 64 15.86 13.07 -12.21
C PHE A 64 15.08 14.18 -12.90
N LEU A 65 15.77 15.26 -13.28
CA LEU A 65 15.21 16.48 -13.85
C LEU A 65 15.85 16.80 -15.20
N ASN A 66 15.15 17.55 -16.05
CA ASN A 66 15.65 18.12 -17.29
C ASN A 66 16.22 17.07 -18.26
N LEU A 67 15.43 16.03 -18.57
CA LEU A 67 15.87 14.90 -19.36
C LEU A 67 15.56 15.07 -20.84
N THR A 68 16.55 14.78 -21.70
CA THR A 68 16.39 14.49 -23.14
C THR A 68 16.71 13.04 -23.49
N ALA A 69 17.49 12.34 -22.64
CA ALA A 69 17.67 10.90 -22.71
C ALA A 69 18.11 10.33 -21.38
N MET A 70 17.93 9.00 -21.23
CA MET A 70 18.45 8.25 -20.09
C MET A 70 18.87 6.84 -20.53
N GLU A 71 19.93 6.32 -19.88
CA GLU A 71 20.46 4.98 -20.06
C GLU A 71 20.58 4.28 -18.70
N TRP A 72 20.21 3.01 -18.65
CA TRP A 72 20.39 2.19 -17.46
C TRP A 72 20.62 0.72 -17.81
N PRO A 73 21.34 -0.03 -16.97
CA PRO A 73 21.58 -1.45 -17.20
C PRO A 73 20.28 -2.25 -17.09
N ILE A 74 20.12 -3.25 -17.95
CA ILE A 74 19.05 -4.26 -17.88
C ILE A 74 19.66 -5.65 -17.92
N ALA A 75 19.15 -6.58 -17.13
CA ALA A 75 19.73 -7.90 -16.94
C ALA A 75 21.26 -7.86 -16.68
N GLU A 76 21.96 -8.98 -16.81
CA GLU A 76 23.38 -9.04 -16.42
C GLU A 76 24.32 -8.23 -17.30
N GLN A 77 24.00 -7.98 -18.56
CA GLN A 77 24.91 -7.31 -19.51
C GLN A 77 24.24 -6.35 -20.50
N GLY A 78 22.93 -6.19 -20.42
CA GLY A 78 22.18 -5.30 -21.31
C GLY A 78 22.27 -3.82 -20.90
N LEU A 79 22.05 -2.93 -21.86
CA LEU A 79 21.92 -1.49 -21.64
C LEU A 79 20.73 -0.97 -22.42
N ALA A 80 19.75 -0.43 -21.70
CA ALA A 80 18.59 0.22 -22.29
C ALA A 80 18.81 1.72 -22.41
N ARG A 81 18.25 2.34 -23.45
CA ARG A 81 18.24 3.79 -23.66
C ARG A 81 16.84 4.25 -24.07
N LEU A 82 16.41 5.34 -23.44
CA LEU A 82 15.25 6.14 -23.85
C LEU A 82 15.74 7.51 -24.30
N GLU A 83 15.20 7.98 -25.44
CA GLU A 83 15.40 9.31 -25.96
C GLU A 83 14.05 10.03 -26.03
N PHE A 84 14.05 11.29 -25.64
CA PHE A 84 12.86 12.13 -25.56
C PHE A 84 13.02 13.35 -26.46
N SER A 85 11.97 13.71 -27.19
CA SER A 85 11.96 14.94 -27.99
C SER A 85 10.56 15.57 -28.03
N GLY A 86 10.54 16.90 -28.26
CA GLY A 86 9.32 17.69 -28.32
C GLY A 86 8.86 18.28 -27.00
N ASP A 87 9.49 17.89 -25.89
CA ASP A 87 9.33 18.48 -24.56
C ASP A 87 10.53 18.07 -23.68
N ILE A 88 10.61 18.64 -22.49
CA ILE A 88 11.57 18.26 -21.44
C ILE A 88 10.88 17.26 -20.51
N PHE A 89 11.62 16.24 -20.10
CA PHE A 89 11.11 15.19 -19.24
C PHE A 89 11.76 15.26 -17.85
N GLU A 90 11.06 14.70 -16.87
CA GLU A 90 11.53 14.47 -15.52
C GLU A 90 11.00 13.13 -15.00
N THR A 91 11.65 12.56 -14.00
CA THR A 91 11.22 11.28 -13.40
C THR A 91 10.69 11.50 -11.99
N GLU A 92 9.54 10.94 -11.66
CA GLU A 92 9.02 10.85 -10.30
C GLU A 92 9.08 9.41 -9.78
N ASP A 93 9.21 9.28 -8.48
CA ASP A 93 9.12 8.00 -7.77
C ASP A 93 7.68 7.74 -7.36
N GLN A 94 6.94 6.97 -8.17
CA GLN A 94 5.52 6.71 -7.94
C GLN A 94 5.24 5.81 -6.73
N ARG A 95 6.28 5.19 -6.15
CA ARG A 95 6.12 4.46 -4.89
C ARG A 95 5.63 5.34 -3.75
N ASN A 96 5.78 6.66 -3.86
CA ASN A 96 5.13 7.64 -2.97
C ASN A 96 3.62 7.44 -2.86
N TRP A 97 2.98 6.97 -3.92
CA TRP A 97 1.54 6.67 -3.98
C TRP A 97 1.26 5.17 -4.00
N SER A 98 2.24 4.36 -3.61
CA SER A 98 2.20 2.90 -3.62
C SER A 98 2.10 2.26 -5.02
N ASP A 99 2.44 2.98 -6.09
CA ASP A 99 2.56 2.38 -7.42
C ASP A 99 3.93 1.72 -7.61
N ALA A 100 3.96 0.56 -8.25
CA ALA A 100 5.17 -0.24 -8.42
C ALA A 100 6.06 0.25 -9.59
N SER A 101 6.30 1.56 -9.69
CA SER A 101 7.04 2.15 -10.80
C SER A 101 7.75 3.46 -10.46
N PHE A 102 8.77 3.78 -11.28
CA PHE A 102 9.20 5.16 -11.51
C PHE A 102 8.53 5.63 -12.81
N LYS A 103 8.17 6.92 -12.89
CA LYS A 103 7.51 7.48 -14.07
C LYS A 103 8.33 8.64 -14.64
N THR A 104 8.81 8.48 -15.86
CA THR A 104 9.43 9.56 -16.64
C THR A 104 8.37 10.19 -17.53
N TYR A 105 8.12 11.48 -17.39
CA TYR A 105 6.99 12.19 -18.00
C TYR A 105 7.34 13.62 -18.41
N CYS A 106 6.48 14.22 -19.23
CA CYS A 106 6.45 15.64 -19.58
C CYS A 106 5.02 16.19 -19.35
N THR A 107 4.78 17.45 -19.16
CA THR A 107 5.68 18.60 -18.99
C THR A 107 6.20 18.64 -17.55
N PRO A 108 7.42 19.13 -17.28
CA PRO A 108 8.00 19.14 -15.94
C PRO A 108 7.21 20.05 -14.97
N LEU A 109 7.31 19.76 -13.65
CA LEU A 109 6.62 20.53 -12.59
C LEU A 109 7.07 21.98 -12.51
N SER A 110 8.28 22.30 -12.99
CA SER A 110 8.82 23.66 -13.04
C SER A 110 8.08 24.58 -14.03
N GLN A 111 7.31 24.00 -14.95
CA GLN A 111 6.51 24.77 -15.91
C GLN A 111 5.16 25.17 -15.31
N PRO A 112 4.66 26.39 -15.63
CA PRO A 112 3.36 26.87 -15.13
C PRO A 112 2.21 25.94 -15.51
N ILE A 113 1.33 25.66 -14.54
CA ILE A 113 0.08 24.90 -14.74
C ILE A 113 -1.09 25.63 -14.04
N PRO A 114 -2.28 25.67 -14.65
CA PRO A 114 -2.58 25.18 -15.99
C PRO A 114 -2.00 26.10 -17.09
N ALA A 115 -1.58 25.52 -18.21
CA ALA A 115 -1.07 26.23 -19.38
C ALA A 115 -2.17 26.36 -20.45
N GLN A 116 -2.23 27.52 -21.10
CA GLN A 116 -3.16 27.76 -22.20
C GLN A 116 -2.65 27.06 -23.48
N VAL A 117 -3.53 26.31 -24.12
CA VAL A 117 -3.39 25.79 -25.48
C VAL A 117 -4.41 26.51 -26.35
N ASN A 118 -4.00 27.10 -27.46
CA ASN A 118 -4.88 27.81 -28.38
C ASN A 118 -5.33 26.89 -29.52
N ALA A 119 -6.47 27.20 -30.11
CA ALA A 119 -6.90 26.51 -31.31
C ALA A 119 -5.82 26.65 -32.41
N GLY A 120 -5.43 25.52 -32.99
CA GLY A 120 -4.37 25.48 -34.00
C GLY A 120 -2.98 25.11 -33.47
N ASP A 121 -2.73 25.23 -32.17
CA ASP A 121 -1.46 24.82 -31.57
C ASP A 121 -1.18 23.33 -31.79
N GLU A 122 0.07 22.99 -32.10
CA GLU A 122 0.52 21.63 -32.33
C GLU A 122 1.33 21.11 -31.15
N ILE A 123 1.04 19.87 -30.73
CA ILE A 123 1.80 19.11 -29.76
C ILE A 123 2.48 17.95 -30.53
N LYS A 124 3.80 17.95 -30.53
CA LYS A 124 4.61 16.92 -31.19
C LYS A 124 5.63 16.39 -30.21
N GLN A 125 5.58 15.09 -29.94
CA GLN A 125 6.51 14.44 -29.03
C GLN A 125 6.90 13.08 -29.56
N LYS A 126 8.13 12.66 -29.23
CA LYS A 126 8.62 11.35 -29.60
C LYS A 126 9.40 10.73 -28.45
N VAL A 127 9.16 9.44 -28.23
CA VAL A 127 9.94 8.60 -27.32
C VAL A 127 10.53 7.46 -28.14
N VAL A 128 11.85 7.28 -28.04
CA VAL A 128 12.56 6.17 -28.72
C VAL A 128 13.20 5.30 -27.67
N PHE A 129 12.83 4.02 -27.65
CA PHE A 129 13.47 2.99 -26.84
C PHE A 129 14.36 2.11 -27.69
N ARG A 130 15.58 1.88 -27.23
CA ARG A 130 16.52 0.95 -27.87
C ARG A 130 17.40 0.21 -26.88
N LEU A 131 17.84 -0.98 -27.26
CA LEU A 131 18.89 -1.71 -26.57
C LEU A 131 20.24 -1.29 -27.16
N VAL A 132 20.99 -0.48 -26.43
CA VAL A 132 22.36 -0.06 -26.85
C VAL A 132 23.30 -1.25 -26.78
N LYS A 133 23.11 -2.11 -25.79
CA LYS A 133 23.78 -3.39 -25.66
C LYS A 133 22.71 -4.47 -25.49
N PRO A 134 22.49 -5.32 -26.49
CA PRO A 134 21.44 -6.34 -26.44
C PRO A 134 21.77 -7.41 -25.41
N VAL A 135 20.72 -7.96 -24.80
CA VAL A 135 20.79 -9.16 -23.97
C VAL A 135 20.72 -10.38 -24.91
N PRO A 136 21.53 -11.41 -24.73
CA PRO A 136 21.35 -12.66 -25.45
C PRO A 136 19.92 -13.18 -25.24
N VAL A 137 19.21 -13.46 -26.32
CA VAL A 137 17.89 -14.09 -26.24
C VAL A 137 18.10 -15.49 -25.70
N ALA A 138 17.67 -15.74 -24.46
CA ALA A 138 17.60 -17.10 -23.94
C ALA A 138 16.69 -17.89 -24.89
N SER A 139 17.19 -19.00 -25.43
CA SER A 139 16.38 -19.94 -26.24
C SER A 139 15.12 -20.27 -25.42
N ALA A 140 13.97 -20.41 -26.14
CA ALA A 140 12.68 -20.71 -25.51
C ALA A 140 12.72 -22.06 -24.77
N PHE A 141 13.26 -22.04 -23.56
CA PHE A 141 13.14 -23.14 -22.63
C PHE A 141 11.68 -23.19 -22.16
N LYS A 142 11.13 -24.41 -22.06
CA LYS A 142 9.92 -24.61 -21.25
C LYS A 142 10.20 -24.00 -19.89
N ILE A 143 9.48 -22.95 -19.53
CA ILE A 143 9.60 -22.36 -18.20
C ILE A 143 9.17 -23.46 -17.23
N PRO A 144 10.08 -23.98 -16.38
CA PRO A 144 9.69 -24.99 -15.41
C PRO A 144 8.62 -24.39 -14.48
N VAL A 145 7.74 -25.24 -13.96
CA VAL A 145 6.76 -24.81 -12.96
C VAL A 145 7.50 -24.09 -11.83
N PRO A 146 7.14 -22.84 -11.50
CA PRO A 146 7.92 -22.08 -10.53
C PRO A 146 7.79 -22.66 -9.13
N GLN A 147 8.93 -22.77 -8.41
CA GLN A 147 8.98 -23.20 -7.03
C GLN A 147 8.95 -22.00 -6.07
N ILE A 148 8.20 -22.13 -4.98
CA ILE A 148 8.19 -21.18 -3.89
C ILE A 148 9.48 -21.37 -3.08
N GLN A 149 10.22 -20.28 -2.88
CA GLN A 149 11.42 -20.24 -2.06
C GLN A 149 11.12 -19.58 -0.72
N ILE A 150 11.70 -20.09 0.36
CA ILE A 150 11.56 -19.55 1.71
C ILE A 150 12.92 -19.01 2.15
N ASN A 151 12.96 -17.76 2.62
CA ASN A 151 14.13 -17.17 3.26
C ASN A 151 14.18 -17.65 4.72
N HIS A 152 15.38 -17.71 5.32
CA HIS A 152 15.53 -18.17 6.69
C HIS A 152 15.40 -17.06 7.76
N GLN A 153 15.29 -15.80 7.36
CA GLN A 153 15.22 -14.68 8.29
C GLN A 153 13.77 -14.30 8.60
N ALA A 154 13.24 -14.83 9.70
CA ALA A 154 11.90 -14.48 10.17
C ALA A 154 11.85 -13.04 10.74
N VAL A 155 10.69 -12.39 10.59
CA VAL A 155 10.38 -11.08 11.18
C VAL A 155 9.11 -11.18 12.03
N PRO A 156 8.92 -10.33 13.07
CA PRO A 156 7.71 -10.36 13.87
C PRO A 156 6.44 -10.15 13.03
N PHE A 157 5.37 -10.89 13.35
CA PHE A 157 4.07 -10.68 12.73
C PHE A 157 3.46 -9.35 13.22
N PRO A 158 2.92 -8.49 12.33
CA PRO A 158 2.38 -7.20 12.72
C PRO A 158 1.08 -7.33 13.53
N HIS A 159 0.79 -6.35 14.37
CA HIS A 159 -0.52 -6.22 14.98
C HIS A 159 -1.57 -5.88 13.92
N ILE A 160 -2.61 -6.68 13.81
CA ILE A 160 -3.71 -6.43 12.86
C ILE A 160 -4.86 -5.71 13.60
N GLY A 161 -5.31 -4.61 13.00
CA GLY A 161 -6.48 -3.84 13.39
C GLY A 161 -7.44 -3.62 12.24
N ILE A 162 -8.57 -2.98 12.54
CA ILE A 162 -9.60 -2.66 11.55
C ILE A 162 -10.18 -1.28 11.82
N GLY A 163 -10.60 -0.56 10.79
CA GLY A 163 -11.27 0.73 10.91
C GLY A 163 -12.76 0.58 11.26
N ILE A 164 -13.29 1.47 12.08
CA ILE A 164 -14.74 1.57 12.29
C ILE A 164 -15.38 2.12 11.01
N ASN A 165 -16.48 1.50 10.57
CA ASN A 165 -17.28 2.06 9.49
C ASN A 165 -17.87 3.43 9.91
N PRO A 166 -17.47 4.55 9.29
CA PRO A 166 -17.88 5.88 9.77
C PRO A 166 -19.36 6.20 9.51
N SER A 167 -20.01 5.52 8.58
CA SER A 167 -21.34 5.87 8.05
C SER A 167 -22.42 4.85 8.32
N GLY A 168 -22.06 3.62 8.69
CA GLY A 168 -23.01 2.52 8.93
C GLY A 168 -23.58 2.50 10.34
N PRO A 169 -24.55 1.63 10.64
CA PRO A 169 -25.00 1.35 12.01
C PRO A 169 -23.89 0.72 12.85
N ASP A 170 -24.09 0.63 14.15
CA ASP A 170 -23.25 -0.20 14.99
C ASP A 170 -23.42 -1.68 14.59
N PRO A 171 -22.40 -2.55 14.72
CA PRO A 171 -22.47 -3.95 14.36
C PRO A 171 -23.63 -4.67 15.08
N ASN A 172 -24.40 -5.46 14.34
CA ASN A 172 -25.41 -6.34 14.93
C ASN A 172 -24.74 -7.52 15.68
N GLU A 173 -25.54 -8.39 16.32
CA GLU A 173 -25.02 -9.49 17.12
C GLU A 173 -24.12 -10.46 16.35
N LYS A 174 -24.49 -10.80 15.09
CA LYS A 174 -23.69 -11.70 14.25
C LYS A 174 -22.37 -11.05 13.81
N GLU A 175 -22.45 -9.79 13.40
CA GLU A 175 -21.29 -8.97 13.04
C GLU A 175 -20.34 -8.81 14.23
N ALA A 176 -20.89 -8.50 15.40
CA ALA A 176 -20.11 -8.35 16.64
C ALA A 176 -19.44 -9.67 17.04
N ALA A 177 -20.17 -10.80 17.00
CA ALA A 177 -19.61 -12.11 17.31
C ALA A 177 -18.46 -12.48 16.35
N PHE A 178 -18.62 -12.21 15.05
CA PHE A 178 -17.56 -12.44 14.07
C PHE A 178 -16.34 -11.56 14.35
N LEU A 179 -16.52 -10.25 14.52
CA LEU A 179 -15.43 -9.32 14.78
C LEU A 179 -14.69 -9.64 16.09
N GLN A 180 -15.39 -10.02 17.16
CA GLN A 180 -14.79 -10.48 18.41
C GLN A 180 -13.93 -11.74 18.23
N SER A 181 -14.37 -12.68 17.38
CA SER A 181 -13.67 -13.94 17.13
C SER A 181 -12.32 -13.76 16.42
N LEU A 182 -12.08 -12.61 15.74
CA LEU A 182 -10.87 -12.35 14.99
C LEU A 182 -9.63 -12.14 15.86
N GLY A 183 -9.79 -11.70 17.11
CA GLY A 183 -8.64 -11.39 17.99
C GLY A 183 -7.84 -10.15 17.54
N LEU A 184 -8.52 -9.19 16.92
CA LEU A 184 -7.94 -7.92 16.46
C LEU A 184 -7.28 -7.14 17.61
N LYS A 185 -6.21 -6.42 17.31
CA LYS A 185 -5.40 -5.70 18.30
C LYS A 185 -5.83 -4.26 18.52
N HIS A 186 -6.63 -3.69 17.64
CA HIS A 186 -7.22 -2.34 17.78
C HIS A 186 -8.37 -2.13 16.79
N LEU A 187 -9.24 -1.19 17.16
CA LEU A 187 -10.21 -0.54 16.29
C LEU A 187 -9.75 0.88 16.02
N ARG A 188 -9.53 1.25 14.77
CA ARG A 188 -9.23 2.63 14.40
C ARG A 188 -10.53 3.41 14.25
N ALA A 189 -10.60 4.58 14.92
CA ALA A 189 -11.68 5.56 14.77
C ALA A 189 -11.11 6.93 14.39
N ASP A 190 -11.65 7.52 13.32
CA ASP A 190 -11.30 8.87 12.88
C ASP A 190 -12.23 9.88 13.55
N ILE A 191 -11.67 10.83 14.30
CA ILE A 191 -12.39 11.82 15.07
C ILE A 191 -11.98 13.23 14.60
N PHE A 192 -12.89 13.91 13.91
CA PHE A 192 -12.66 15.26 13.38
C PHE A 192 -13.08 16.31 14.41
N LEU A 193 -12.16 16.71 15.28
CA LEU A 193 -12.43 17.59 16.41
C LEU A 193 -12.91 18.99 15.99
N ASN A 194 -12.61 19.41 14.77
CA ASN A 194 -13.08 20.66 14.16
C ASN A 194 -14.50 20.58 13.58
N GLN A 195 -15.17 19.42 13.64
CA GLN A 195 -16.53 19.23 13.13
C GLN A 195 -17.54 19.08 14.27
N ALA A 196 -18.76 19.59 14.09
CA ALA A 196 -19.79 19.52 15.13
C ALA A 196 -20.16 18.10 15.58
N ILE A 197 -19.93 17.10 14.72
CA ILE A 197 -20.28 15.69 14.95
C ILE A 197 -19.20 14.88 15.69
N TRP A 198 -18.06 15.50 16.04
CA TRP A 198 -16.92 14.78 16.64
C TRP A 198 -17.29 13.98 17.90
N LEU A 199 -18.18 14.56 18.74
CA LEU A 199 -18.61 13.93 19.97
C LEU A 199 -19.44 12.67 19.72
N ASP A 200 -20.31 12.68 18.72
CA ASP A 200 -21.11 11.51 18.34
C ASP A 200 -20.23 10.42 17.71
N GLN A 201 -19.24 10.82 16.90
CA GLN A 201 -18.22 9.91 16.38
C GLN A 201 -17.46 9.22 17.50
N LEU A 202 -17.00 9.96 18.51
CA LEU A 202 -16.26 9.44 19.65
C LEU A 202 -17.12 8.52 20.53
N LYS A 203 -18.35 8.94 20.88
CA LYS A 203 -19.30 8.10 21.62
C LYS A 203 -19.57 6.77 20.92
N ARG A 204 -19.72 6.82 19.60
CA ARG A 204 -19.94 5.62 18.78
C ARG A 204 -18.71 4.70 18.80
N ALA A 205 -17.51 5.26 18.67
CA ALA A 205 -16.27 4.51 18.76
C ALA A 205 -16.12 3.80 20.11
N ILE A 206 -16.42 4.50 21.20
CA ILE A 206 -16.38 3.95 22.57
C ILE A 206 -17.38 2.78 22.72
N ARG A 207 -18.64 2.96 22.26
CA ARG A 207 -19.64 1.87 22.31
C ARG A 207 -19.18 0.63 21.52
N GLN A 208 -18.68 0.81 20.28
CA GLN A 208 -18.20 -0.30 19.48
C GLN A 208 -16.99 -0.99 20.12
N SER A 209 -16.03 -0.23 20.66
CA SER A 209 -14.88 -0.78 21.37
C SER A 209 -15.32 -1.63 22.58
N SER A 210 -16.24 -1.12 23.39
CA SER A 210 -16.79 -1.85 24.52
C SER A 210 -17.54 -3.12 24.10
N THR A 211 -18.45 -3.01 23.10
CA THR A 211 -19.20 -4.15 22.57
C THR A 211 -18.27 -5.22 22.00
N LEU A 212 -17.27 -4.83 21.22
CA LEU A 212 -16.34 -5.75 20.56
C LEU A 212 -15.20 -6.21 21.46
N ARG A 213 -14.98 -5.54 22.60
CA ARG A 213 -13.86 -5.77 23.52
C ARG A 213 -12.49 -5.60 22.84
N ILE A 214 -12.38 -4.63 21.95
CA ILE A 214 -11.16 -4.31 21.20
C ILE A 214 -10.75 -2.88 21.53
N PRO A 215 -9.49 -2.62 21.93
CA PRO A 215 -9.03 -1.28 22.30
C PRO A 215 -9.01 -0.32 21.09
N LEU A 216 -9.18 0.97 21.32
CA LEU A 216 -9.19 2.01 20.30
C LEU A 216 -7.79 2.49 19.91
N GLU A 217 -7.59 2.68 18.61
CA GLU A 217 -6.64 3.61 18.01
C GLU A 217 -7.44 4.83 17.56
N LEU A 218 -7.27 5.99 18.21
CA LEU A 218 -7.96 7.22 17.84
C LEU A 218 -7.10 8.05 16.91
N ALA A 219 -7.57 8.30 15.70
CA ALA A 219 -6.98 9.27 14.79
C ALA A 219 -7.69 10.63 14.98
N LEU A 220 -7.04 11.56 15.67
CA LEU A 220 -7.57 12.87 16.00
C LEU A 220 -7.18 13.89 14.95
N PHE A 221 -8.17 14.50 14.31
CA PHE A 221 -7.99 15.53 13.30
C PHE A 221 -8.37 16.88 13.89
N PHE A 222 -7.39 17.76 13.98
CA PHE A 222 -7.52 19.06 14.59
C PHE A 222 -7.67 20.18 13.55
N GLY A 223 -8.46 21.18 13.85
CA GLY A 223 -8.58 22.41 13.07
C GLY A 223 -7.64 23.52 13.54
N GLU A 224 -8.05 24.75 13.30
CA GLU A 224 -7.25 25.94 13.62
C GLU A 224 -7.18 26.22 15.14
N ASN A 225 -8.13 25.70 15.92
CA ASN A 225 -8.20 25.93 17.37
C ASN A 225 -7.85 24.68 18.18
N ALA A 226 -6.71 24.07 17.85
CA ALA A 226 -6.27 22.78 18.36
C ALA A 226 -6.26 22.71 19.91
N THR A 227 -5.88 23.77 20.60
CA THR A 227 -5.86 23.80 22.08
C THR A 227 -7.24 23.64 22.68
N ASN A 228 -8.24 24.37 22.16
CA ASN A 228 -9.62 24.28 22.65
C ASN A 228 -10.24 22.92 22.26
N GLU A 229 -10.03 22.47 21.05
CA GLU A 229 -10.50 21.18 20.56
C GLU A 229 -9.93 20.03 21.40
N LEU A 230 -8.63 20.08 21.73
CA LEU A 230 -7.99 19.12 22.62
C LEU A 230 -8.60 19.15 24.03
N ASN A 231 -8.79 20.33 24.62
CA ASN A 231 -9.37 20.46 25.95
C ASN A 231 -10.80 19.89 26.00
N GLN A 232 -11.62 20.14 24.99
CA GLN A 232 -12.97 19.56 24.90
C GLN A 232 -12.92 18.02 24.81
N PHE A 233 -12.03 17.49 23.98
CA PHE A 233 -11.81 16.05 23.86
C PHE A 233 -11.36 15.43 25.18
N LEU A 234 -10.34 16.00 25.83
CA LEU A 234 -9.79 15.49 27.09
C LEU A 234 -10.83 15.52 28.21
N ASN A 235 -11.58 16.63 28.36
CA ASN A 235 -12.64 16.76 29.35
C ASN A 235 -13.73 15.69 29.21
N PHE A 236 -14.08 15.34 27.95
CA PHE A 236 -15.07 14.31 27.73
C PHE A 236 -14.51 12.91 27.97
N ILE A 237 -13.36 12.57 27.37
CA ILE A 237 -12.89 11.18 27.37
C ILE A 237 -12.39 10.71 28.73
N GLN A 238 -11.92 11.63 29.61
CA GLN A 238 -11.52 11.31 30.99
C GLN A 238 -12.68 10.76 31.84
N SER A 239 -13.92 11.11 31.49
CA SER A 239 -15.12 10.62 32.17
C SER A 239 -15.65 9.29 31.66
N GLN A 240 -14.98 8.73 30.65
CA GLN A 240 -15.42 7.49 29.95
C GLN A 240 -14.55 6.29 30.34
N GLU A 241 -15.18 5.14 30.50
CA GLU A 241 -14.46 3.86 30.54
C GLU A 241 -14.10 3.45 29.10
N VAL A 242 -12.84 3.68 28.71
CA VAL A 242 -12.36 3.36 27.37
C VAL A 242 -10.97 2.73 27.41
N GLN A 243 -10.79 1.69 26.63
CA GLN A 243 -9.47 1.09 26.42
C GLN A 243 -8.81 1.76 25.19
N LEU A 244 -7.84 2.64 25.46
CA LEU A 244 -7.03 3.27 24.43
C LEU A 244 -5.71 2.53 24.26
N LYS A 245 -5.40 2.12 23.01
CA LYS A 245 -4.11 1.58 22.63
C LYS A 245 -3.17 2.67 22.15
N SER A 246 -3.66 3.55 21.29
CA SER A 246 -2.86 4.59 20.66
C SER A 246 -3.70 5.79 20.22
N ILE A 247 -3.04 6.93 20.10
CA ILE A 247 -3.59 8.17 19.54
C ILE A 247 -2.69 8.60 18.38
N LEU A 248 -3.30 8.89 17.25
CA LEU A 248 -2.68 9.53 16.08
C LEU A 248 -3.15 10.99 16.01
N VAL A 249 -2.25 11.88 15.66
CA VAL A 249 -2.51 13.32 15.63
C VAL A 249 -2.28 13.86 14.23
N TYR A 250 -3.31 14.48 13.64
CA TYR A 250 -3.27 15.03 12.30
C TYR A 250 -3.87 16.44 12.24
N ASP A 251 -3.33 17.28 11.39
CA ASP A 251 -4.02 18.50 10.96
C ASP A 251 -5.18 18.10 10.01
N ALA A 252 -6.37 18.65 10.27
CA ALA A 252 -7.59 18.25 9.54
C ALA A 252 -7.59 18.68 8.06
N LYS A 253 -6.83 19.70 7.70
CA LYS A 253 -6.77 20.23 6.33
C LYS A 253 -5.70 19.52 5.51
N SER A 254 -4.50 19.42 6.03
CA SER A 254 -3.34 18.83 5.33
C SER A 254 -3.24 17.31 5.45
N ARG A 255 -3.89 16.71 6.48
CA ARG A 255 -3.89 15.28 6.77
C ARG A 255 -2.53 14.70 7.17
N TYR A 256 -1.59 15.54 7.58
CA TYR A 256 -0.32 15.10 8.12
C TYR A 256 0.02 15.81 9.42
N THR A 257 1.01 15.29 10.12
CA THR A 257 1.49 15.80 11.40
C THR A 257 2.66 16.74 11.16
N THR A 258 2.69 17.89 11.85
CA THR A 258 3.84 18.80 11.91
C THR A 258 4.45 18.83 13.30
N ASP A 259 5.72 19.22 13.42
CA ASP A 259 6.42 19.37 14.69
C ASP A 259 5.72 20.33 15.65
N SER A 260 5.38 21.52 15.16
CA SER A 260 4.71 22.55 15.96
C SER A 260 3.39 22.06 16.51
N PHE A 261 2.67 21.30 15.72
CA PHE A 261 1.38 20.75 16.10
C PHE A 261 1.50 19.65 17.15
N LEU A 262 2.38 18.69 16.92
CA LEU A 262 2.62 17.61 17.87
C LEU A 262 3.17 18.15 19.21
N GLN A 263 4.08 19.14 19.16
CA GLN A 263 4.59 19.83 20.33
C GLN A 263 3.48 20.51 21.16
N GLN A 264 2.48 21.07 20.50
CA GLN A 264 1.35 21.74 21.14
C GLN A 264 0.43 20.77 21.88
N VAL A 265 0.15 19.59 21.30
CA VAL A 265 -0.88 18.67 21.84
C VAL A 265 -0.32 17.52 22.68
N ALA A 266 0.91 17.08 22.42
CA ALA A 266 1.50 15.91 23.07
C ALA A 266 1.62 16.01 24.60
N PRO A 267 2.02 17.15 25.22
CA PRO A 267 2.16 17.22 26.67
C PRO A 267 0.86 16.93 27.40
N ALA A 268 -0.26 17.50 26.95
CA ALA A 268 -1.56 17.30 27.58
C ALA A 268 -2.07 15.86 27.38
N ILE A 269 -1.89 15.29 26.20
CA ILE A 269 -2.25 13.88 25.93
C ILE A 269 -1.46 12.93 26.83
N ARG A 270 -0.15 13.11 26.95
CA ARG A 270 0.70 12.25 27.79
C ARG A 270 0.41 12.38 29.27
N THR A 271 0.06 13.58 29.75
CA THR A 271 -0.35 13.79 31.14
C THR A 271 -1.66 13.07 31.45
N THR A 272 -2.60 13.12 30.50
CA THR A 272 -3.92 12.48 30.65
C THR A 272 -3.87 10.97 30.52
N PHE A 273 -3.05 10.47 29.58
CA PHE A 273 -2.96 9.05 29.23
C PHE A 273 -1.49 8.56 29.23
N PRO A 274 -0.84 8.43 30.39
CA PRO A 274 0.60 8.14 30.46
C PRO A 274 1.01 6.80 29.84
N GLY A 275 0.08 5.85 29.67
CA GLY A 275 0.34 4.52 29.07
C GLY A 275 -0.06 4.39 27.60
N VAL A 276 -0.65 5.42 26.99
CA VAL A 276 -1.14 5.39 25.62
C VAL A 276 -0.04 5.80 24.64
N LEU A 277 0.16 5.02 23.58
CA LEU A 277 1.13 5.35 22.54
C LEU A 277 0.65 6.54 21.72
N LEU A 278 1.53 7.50 21.47
CA LEU A 278 1.26 8.69 20.67
C LEU A 278 2.03 8.59 19.35
N GLY A 279 1.33 8.74 18.24
CA GLY A 279 1.90 8.69 16.89
C GLY A 279 1.52 9.88 16.03
N GLY A 280 2.21 9.98 14.91
CA GLY A 280 1.96 10.95 13.86
C GLY A 280 2.43 10.45 12.50
N GLY A 281 2.17 11.22 11.47
CA GLY A 281 2.54 10.86 10.10
C GLY A 281 1.55 11.42 9.09
N SER A 282 0.92 10.57 8.26
CA SER A 282 -0.04 11.01 7.26
C SER A 282 -1.26 10.10 7.14
N ASP A 283 -2.46 10.69 7.13
CA ASP A 283 -3.72 10.00 6.82
C ASP A 283 -4.09 10.03 5.32
N ALA A 284 -3.30 10.74 4.51
CA ALA A 284 -3.53 10.83 3.06
C ALA A 284 -2.88 9.67 2.30
N ASN A 285 -1.56 9.72 2.15
CA ASN A 285 -0.73 8.67 1.52
C ASN A 285 0.65 8.68 2.17
N PHE A 286 1.51 7.74 1.76
CA PHE A 286 2.93 7.75 2.12
C PHE A 286 3.65 9.03 1.67
N THR A 287 3.24 9.61 0.53
CA THR A 287 3.81 10.84 -0.03
C THR A 287 3.90 11.98 0.97
N GLU A 288 2.79 12.26 1.68
CA GLU A 288 2.73 13.37 2.62
C GLU A 288 3.64 13.13 3.82
N PHE A 289 3.74 11.89 4.30
CA PHE A 289 4.70 11.51 5.34
C PHE A 289 6.15 11.67 4.85
N ASN A 290 6.46 11.25 3.62
CA ASN A 290 7.79 11.31 3.03
C ASN A 290 8.25 12.75 2.74
N ARG A 291 7.31 13.62 2.32
CA ARG A 291 7.58 15.03 1.96
C ARG A 291 7.60 15.97 3.16
N HIS A 292 6.94 15.60 4.23
CA HIS A 292 6.80 16.41 5.45
C HIS A 292 7.31 15.63 6.67
N PRO A 293 8.61 15.30 6.72
CA PRO A 293 9.19 14.65 7.88
C PRO A 293 9.09 15.59 9.07
N PHE A 294 8.82 15.04 10.24
CA PHE A 294 8.77 15.77 11.50
C PHE A 294 9.76 15.18 12.51
N THR A 295 10.16 15.99 13.51
CA THR A 295 11.04 15.48 14.56
C THR A 295 10.26 14.51 15.43
N LEU A 296 10.85 13.36 15.68
CA LEU A 296 10.16 12.27 16.35
C LEU A 296 10.17 12.39 17.88
N ASN A 297 10.49 13.56 18.44
CA ASN A 297 10.69 13.74 19.89
C ASN A 297 9.44 13.46 20.74
N TYR A 298 8.25 13.65 20.19
CA TYR A 298 6.98 13.45 20.86
C TYR A 298 6.23 12.19 20.39
N ALA A 299 6.72 11.50 19.37
CA ALA A 299 6.06 10.33 18.81
C ALA A 299 6.70 9.02 19.27
N ASP A 300 5.90 8.05 19.66
CA ASP A 300 6.34 6.69 19.99
C ASP A 300 6.42 5.82 18.73
N PHE A 301 5.61 6.13 17.68
CA PHE A 301 5.56 5.45 16.41
C PHE A 301 5.19 6.42 15.28
N VAL A 302 5.43 6.02 14.04
CA VAL A 302 4.96 6.74 12.85
C VAL A 302 3.88 5.95 12.13
N ALA A 303 2.93 6.67 11.48
CA ALA A 303 1.86 6.03 10.72
C ALA A 303 1.61 6.72 9.37
N TYR A 304 1.24 5.94 8.36
CA TYR A 304 0.78 6.47 7.09
C TYR A 304 -0.31 5.57 6.48
N ALA A 305 -1.19 6.18 5.69
CA ALA A 305 -2.23 5.48 4.95
C ALA A 305 -1.70 4.93 3.62
N VAL A 306 -2.30 3.83 3.16
CA VAL A 306 -2.01 3.22 1.85
C VAL A 306 -3.30 2.90 1.12
N ASN A 307 -3.31 3.20 -0.18
CA ASN A 307 -4.31 2.69 -1.12
C ASN A 307 -3.64 2.42 -2.48
N PRO A 308 -4.07 1.40 -3.23
CA PRO A 308 -3.41 1.02 -4.48
C PRO A 308 -3.95 1.71 -5.73
N GLN A 309 -4.94 2.60 -5.60
CA GLN A 309 -5.72 3.11 -6.73
C GLN A 309 -5.62 4.63 -6.86
N VAL A 310 -4.40 5.19 -6.87
CA VAL A 310 -4.18 6.62 -7.09
C VAL A 310 -4.13 6.93 -8.59
N HIS A 311 -3.42 6.15 -9.39
CA HIS A 311 -3.19 6.43 -10.82
C HIS A 311 -3.85 5.42 -11.75
N ALA A 312 -4.05 4.17 -11.33
CA ALA A 312 -4.68 3.12 -12.14
C ALA A 312 -5.67 2.30 -11.32
N PHE A 313 -6.64 1.67 -11.99
CA PHE A 313 -7.81 1.05 -11.34
C PHE A 313 -8.06 -0.38 -11.82
N ASP A 314 -7.26 -0.90 -12.75
CA ASP A 314 -7.38 -2.26 -13.27
C ASP A 314 -6.81 -3.30 -12.29
N ASP A 315 -7.23 -4.56 -12.45
CA ASP A 315 -6.88 -5.63 -11.53
C ASP A 315 -5.39 -5.97 -11.53
N LEU A 316 -4.73 -5.89 -12.70
CA LEU A 316 -3.31 -6.19 -12.82
C LEU A 316 -2.47 -5.17 -12.06
N THR A 317 -2.73 -3.88 -12.27
CA THR A 317 -2.04 -2.79 -11.54
C THR A 317 -2.31 -2.86 -10.05
N LEU A 318 -3.56 -3.23 -9.66
CA LEU A 318 -3.91 -3.41 -8.25
C LEU A 318 -2.99 -4.45 -7.56
N ILE A 319 -2.72 -5.57 -8.21
CA ILE A 319 -1.82 -6.61 -7.70
C ILE A 319 -0.36 -6.16 -7.77
N GLU A 320 0.07 -5.59 -8.88
CA GLU A 320 1.45 -5.09 -9.07
C GLU A 320 1.85 -4.11 -7.96
N ASN A 321 0.96 -3.18 -7.61
CA ASN A 321 1.17 -2.16 -6.61
C ASN A 321 1.38 -2.70 -5.18
N THR A 322 1.03 -3.95 -4.90
CA THR A 322 1.33 -4.56 -3.59
C THR A 322 2.83 -4.62 -3.30
N ALA A 323 3.67 -4.82 -4.32
CA ALA A 323 5.13 -4.88 -4.15
C ALA A 323 5.72 -3.55 -3.65
N ALA A 324 5.21 -2.42 -4.13
CA ALA A 324 5.63 -1.08 -3.70
C ALA A 324 5.34 -0.81 -2.22
N GLN A 325 4.36 -1.49 -1.62
CA GLN A 325 4.05 -1.35 -0.20
C GLN A 325 5.23 -1.74 0.69
N ALA A 326 6.04 -2.73 0.30
CA ALA A 326 7.28 -3.05 1.01
C ALA A 326 8.25 -1.87 1.03
N ASP A 327 8.38 -1.15 -0.08
CA ASP A 327 9.30 -0.03 -0.19
C ASP A 327 8.81 1.18 0.63
N THR A 328 7.49 1.37 0.78
CA THR A 328 6.96 2.40 1.71
C THR A 328 7.34 2.09 3.15
N VAL A 329 7.25 0.83 3.60
CA VAL A 329 7.67 0.43 4.96
C VAL A 329 9.18 0.61 5.15
N LYS A 330 10.01 0.16 4.19
CA LYS A 330 11.47 0.31 4.27
C LYS A 330 11.87 1.79 4.36
N SER A 331 11.25 2.65 3.54
CA SER A 331 11.49 4.09 3.54
C SER A 331 11.00 4.75 4.83
N ALA A 332 9.81 4.37 5.32
CA ALA A 332 9.30 4.84 6.60
C ALA A 332 10.22 4.44 7.77
N ARG A 333 10.73 3.22 7.78
CA ARG A 333 11.71 2.76 8.80
C ARG A 333 13.03 3.52 8.73
N HIS A 334 13.47 3.86 7.53
CA HIS A 334 14.65 4.72 7.35
C HIS A 334 14.44 6.11 7.97
N ILE A 335 13.28 6.73 7.74
CA ILE A 335 12.88 8.02 8.32
C ILE A 335 12.67 7.91 9.84
N ALA A 336 11.96 6.90 10.29
CA ALA A 336 11.55 6.71 11.70
C ALA A 336 12.68 6.22 12.62
N GLY A 337 13.77 5.70 12.06
CA GLY A 337 14.88 5.13 12.82
C GLY A 337 14.44 3.90 13.62
N LYS A 338 14.48 3.97 14.95
CA LYS A 338 14.11 2.84 15.83
C LYS A 338 12.61 2.76 16.15
N ARG A 339 11.81 3.74 15.74
CA ARG A 339 10.39 3.78 16.07
C ARG A 339 9.59 2.82 15.21
N PRO A 340 8.57 2.16 15.77
CA PRO A 340 7.67 1.30 15.02
C PRO A 340 6.99 2.06 13.87
N VAL A 341 6.76 1.35 12.76
CA VAL A 341 6.01 1.84 11.60
C VAL A 341 4.65 1.17 11.57
N HIS A 342 3.60 1.97 11.60
CA HIS A 342 2.22 1.52 11.44
C HIS A 342 1.71 1.89 10.05
N VAL A 343 1.03 0.97 9.37
CA VAL A 343 0.33 1.25 8.12
C VAL A 343 -1.16 1.32 8.43
N SER A 344 -1.67 2.53 8.56
CA SER A 344 -3.02 2.77 9.10
C SER A 344 -3.67 4.01 8.47
N PRO A 345 -4.80 3.83 7.73
CA PRO A 345 -5.38 2.57 7.30
C PRO A 345 -4.91 2.14 5.91
N VAL A 346 -5.10 0.85 5.59
CA VAL A 346 -5.05 0.30 4.24
C VAL A 346 -6.47 0.23 3.69
N THR A 347 -6.73 0.87 2.54
CA THR A 347 -8.03 0.90 1.87
C THR A 347 -7.89 0.66 0.38
N LEU A 348 -8.93 0.19 -0.31
CA LEU A 348 -8.87 0.02 -1.77
C LEU A 348 -8.93 1.33 -2.54
N LYS A 349 -9.70 2.30 -2.05
CA LYS A 349 -9.85 3.62 -2.68
C LYS A 349 -9.21 4.70 -1.83
N PRO A 350 -8.71 5.78 -2.47
CA PRO A 350 -8.21 6.95 -1.75
C PRO A 350 -9.26 7.50 -0.78
N ARG A 351 -8.84 7.83 0.42
CA ARG A 351 -9.67 8.47 1.45
C ARG A 351 -9.63 10.00 1.37
N PHE A 352 -8.57 10.53 0.81
CA PHE A 352 -8.31 11.95 0.69
C PHE A 352 -7.45 12.24 -0.54
N ASN A 353 -7.75 13.33 -1.26
CA ASN A 353 -6.93 13.80 -2.36
C ASN A 353 -6.15 15.05 -1.95
N ALA A 354 -4.91 14.86 -1.54
CA ALA A 354 -4.01 15.92 -1.08
C ALA A 354 -3.62 16.92 -2.20
N VAL A 355 -3.74 16.51 -3.47
CA VAL A 355 -3.31 17.30 -4.64
C VAL A 355 -4.49 17.75 -5.49
N ALA A 356 -5.68 17.82 -4.94
CA ALA A 356 -6.88 18.27 -5.66
C ALA A 356 -6.71 19.72 -6.18
N THR A 357 -6.66 19.87 -7.50
CA THR A 357 -6.50 21.17 -8.17
C THR A 357 -7.83 21.95 -8.29
N SER A 358 -8.97 21.31 -8.06
CA SER A 358 -10.31 21.86 -8.25
C SER A 358 -10.92 22.55 -7.02
N GLY A 359 -10.19 22.68 -5.92
CA GLY A 359 -10.70 23.25 -4.67
C GLY A 359 -11.84 22.44 -4.00
N GLN A 360 -12.28 21.37 -4.62
CA GLN A 360 -13.31 20.48 -4.08
C GLN A 360 -12.66 19.32 -3.34
N THR A 361 -12.26 19.54 -2.10
CA THR A 361 -11.91 18.49 -1.13
C THR A 361 -13.16 17.74 -0.64
N LYS A 362 -14.13 17.47 -1.51
CA LYS A 362 -15.27 16.66 -1.10
C LYS A 362 -14.82 15.21 -1.01
N PHE A 363 -14.82 14.72 0.24
CA PHE A 363 -14.80 13.31 0.56
C PHE A 363 -15.94 12.58 -0.14
N ASN A 364 -15.69 12.03 -1.29
CA ASN A 364 -16.49 10.95 -1.79
C ASN A 364 -15.69 9.67 -1.59
N ILE A 365 -15.74 9.10 -0.37
CA ILE A 365 -15.17 7.78 -0.13
C ILE A 365 -15.99 6.80 -0.95
N SER A 366 -15.54 6.54 -2.16
CA SER A 366 -16.23 5.66 -3.08
C SER A 366 -16.03 4.20 -2.67
N ASN A 367 -17.03 3.39 -2.89
CA ASN A 367 -16.93 1.95 -2.72
C ASN A 367 -16.21 1.33 -3.92
N ASP A 368 -15.46 0.27 -3.68
CA ASP A 368 -14.93 -0.58 -4.75
C ASP A 368 -15.82 -1.83 -4.86
N PRO A 369 -16.42 -2.11 -6.03
CA PRO A 369 -17.30 -3.26 -6.18
C PRO A 369 -16.59 -4.60 -6.01
N ARG A 370 -15.25 -4.63 -6.08
CA ARG A 370 -14.43 -5.83 -5.87
C ARG A 370 -14.25 -6.20 -4.40
N GLN A 371 -14.57 -5.28 -3.46
CA GLN A 371 -14.34 -5.47 -2.01
C GLN A 371 -14.83 -6.83 -1.47
N PRO A 372 -15.99 -7.37 -1.86
CA PRO A 372 -16.47 -8.68 -1.37
C PRO A 372 -15.75 -9.89 -1.97
N GLY A 373 -15.08 -9.69 -3.11
CA GLY A 373 -14.61 -10.79 -3.97
C GLY A 373 -13.31 -11.45 -3.54
N ASN A 374 -13.06 -12.63 -4.11
CA ASN A 374 -11.85 -13.42 -3.87
C ASN A 374 -10.57 -12.70 -4.32
N LEU A 375 -10.63 -11.88 -5.38
CA LEU A 375 -9.50 -11.06 -5.80
C LEU A 375 -8.98 -10.18 -4.67
N ILE A 376 -9.88 -9.59 -3.86
CA ILE A 376 -9.48 -8.72 -2.76
C ILE A 376 -8.93 -9.51 -1.57
N ALA A 377 -9.40 -10.72 -1.33
CA ALA A 377 -8.74 -11.61 -0.38
C ALA A 377 -7.29 -11.91 -0.81
N GLY A 378 -7.08 -12.26 -2.08
CA GLY A 378 -5.75 -12.46 -2.64
C GLY A 378 -4.87 -11.20 -2.57
N TRP A 379 -5.42 -10.05 -2.95
CA TRP A 379 -4.74 -8.76 -2.83
C TRP A 379 -4.35 -8.44 -1.38
N THR A 380 -5.25 -8.70 -0.43
CA THR A 380 -4.97 -8.47 1.00
C THR A 380 -3.86 -9.40 1.51
N LEU A 381 -3.82 -10.65 1.03
CA LEU A 381 -2.71 -11.56 1.33
C LEU A 381 -1.38 -11.01 0.80
N ALA A 382 -1.36 -10.53 -0.45
CA ALA A 382 -0.17 -9.92 -1.04
C ALA A 382 0.26 -8.64 -0.29
N SER A 383 -0.69 -7.77 0.03
CA SER A 383 -0.45 -6.56 0.85
C SER A 383 0.15 -6.93 2.21
N LEU A 384 -0.46 -7.87 2.94
CA LEU A 384 0.03 -8.33 4.24
C LEU A 384 1.44 -8.92 4.13
N LYS A 385 1.70 -9.75 3.11
CA LYS A 385 3.03 -10.27 2.81
C LYS A 385 4.06 -9.14 2.74
N TYR A 386 3.88 -8.21 1.82
CA TYR A 386 4.87 -7.17 1.55
C TYR A 386 5.05 -6.20 2.72
N LEU A 387 3.97 -5.83 3.40
CA LEU A 387 4.04 -4.96 4.58
C LEU A 387 4.72 -5.66 5.78
N ALA A 388 4.33 -6.90 6.06
CA ALA A 388 4.87 -7.67 7.19
C ALA A 388 6.34 -8.05 6.97
N GLU A 389 6.69 -8.58 5.81
CA GLU A 389 8.07 -8.96 5.47
C GLU A 389 9.02 -7.75 5.48
N ALA A 390 8.53 -6.54 5.17
CA ALA A 390 9.29 -5.30 5.29
C ALA A 390 9.41 -4.78 6.74
N GLY A 391 8.67 -5.35 7.69
CA GLY A 391 8.75 -5.05 9.11
C GLY A 391 7.79 -3.96 9.58
N ALA A 392 6.59 -3.86 9.01
CA ALA A 392 5.50 -3.08 9.61
C ALA A 392 5.15 -3.65 10.99
N ALA A 393 5.02 -2.79 12.00
CA ALA A 393 4.70 -3.21 13.36
C ALA A 393 3.19 -3.35 13.59
N SER A 394 2.38 -2.60 12.86
CA SER A 394 0.93 -2.64 12.93
C SER A 394 0.31 -2.29 11.58
N ILE A 395 -0.81 -2.95 11.23
CA ILE A 395 -1.54 -2.71 10.00
C ILE A 395 -3.03 -2.65 10.33
N THR A 396 -3.71 -1.60 9.84
CA THR A 396 -5.17 -1.45 9.97
C THR A 396 -5.81 -1.67 8.61
N TYR A 397 -6.55 -2.78 8.41
CA TYR A 397 -7.22 -3.09 7.16
C TYR A 397 -8.67 -2.66 7.16
N PHE A 398 -9.12 -1.96 6.10
CA PHE A 398 -10.52 -1.74 5.76
C PHE A 398 -11.40 -1.20 6.91
N GLU A 399 -12.71 -1.50 6.83
CA GLU A 399 -13.71 -1.16 7.85
C GLU A 399 -14.33 -2.43 8.44
N THR A 400 -14.96 -2.30 9.60
CA THR A 400 -15.64 -3.41 10.30
C THR A 400 -16.72 -4.02 9.43
N THR A 401 -17.65 -3.18 8.93
CA THR A 401 -18.86 -3.61 8.22
C THR A 401 -19.13 -2.71 7.02
N GLY A 402 -20.07 -3.13 6.18
CA GLY A 402 -20.51 -2.36 5.02
C GLY A 402 -19.65 -2.55 3.78
N PRO A 403 -19.91 -1.78 2.71
CA PRO A 403 -19.33 -2.05 1.38
C PRO A 403 -17.81 -1.82 1.29
N ARG A 404 -17.19 -1.18 2.28
CA ARG A 404 -15.72 -1.02 2.41
C ARG A 404 -15.14 -1.85 3.54
N GLY A 405 -15.99 -2.67 4.17
CA GLY A 405 -15.64 -3.50 5.31
C GLY A 405 -15.19 -4.90 4.93
N ILE A 406 -15.19 -5.75 5.95
CA ILE A 406 -14.90 -7.17 5.83
C ILE A 406 -16.15 -8.05 6.03
N TYR A 407 -17.29 -7.42 6.33
CA TYR A 407 -18.55 -8.09 6.63
C TYR A 407 -19.75 -7.24 6.16
N GLN A 408 -20.74 -7.84 5.52
CA GLN A 408 -21.98 -7.18 5.14
C GLN A 408 -23.12 -8.20 4.94
N GLN A 409 -24.37 -7.81 5.26
CA GLN A 409 -25.57 -8.63 5.02
C GLN A 409 -25.48 -10.03 5.62
N ASP A 410 -25.09 -10.12 6.90
CA ASP A 410 -24.94 -11.36 7.66
C ASP A 410 -23.85 -12.33 7.15
N HIS A 411 -22.96 -11.89 6.25
CA HIS A 411 -21.88 -12.71 5.73
C HIS A 411 -20.52 -11.98 5.74
N PRO A 412 -19.44 -12.65 6.18
CA PRO A 412 -18.08 -12.16 5.93
C PRO A 412 -17.78 -12.13 4.44
N PHE A 413 -17.08 -11.11 3.99
CA PHE A 413 -16.48 -11.11 2.67
C PHE A 413 -15.30 -12.09 2.59
N ALA A 414 -14.81 -12.40 1.40
CA ALA A 414 -13.66 -13.29 1.23
C ALA A 414 -12.45 -12.85 2.05
N VAL A 415 -12.19 -11.54 2.14
CA VAL A 415 -11.14 -10.96 3.00
C VAL A 415 -11.42 -11.17 4.49
N GLY A 416 -12.67 -11.17 4.93
CA GLY A 416 -13.05 -11.49 6.31
C GLY A 416 -12.67 -12.93 6.69
N TYR A 417 -12.94 -13.88 5.81
CA TYR A 417 -12.53 -15.29 6.00
C TYR A 417 -11.00 -15.44 6.00
N LEU A 418 -10.29 -14.71 5.14
CA LEU A 418 -8.82 -14.69 5.12
C LEU A 418 -8.25 -14.21 6.47
N LEU A 419 -8.73 -13.07 6.96
CA LEU A 419 -8.26 -12.51 8.24
C LEU A 419 -8.62 -13.43 9.41
N ALA A 420 -9.83 -14.02 9.40
CA ALA A 420 -10.25 -15.00 10.41
C ALA A 420 -9.29 -16.21 10.43
N TYR A 421 -8.92 -16.74 9.26
CA TYR A 421 -8.00 -17.87 9.18
C TYR A 421 -6.61 -17.49 9.70
N ILE A 422 -6.02 -16.41 9.19
CA ILE A 422 -4.69 -15.94 9.59
C ILE A 422 -4.62 -15.70 11.11
N LEU A 423 -5.59 -14.98 11.66
CA LEU A 423 -5.56 -14.62 13.08
C LEU A 423 -5.90 -15.80 14.01
N SER A 424 -6.68 -16.80 13.53
CA SER A 424 -6.93 -18.04 14.27
C SER A 424 -5.68 -18.92 14.39
N PHE A 425 -4.74 -18.81 13.43
CA PHE A 425 -3.44 -19.47 13.48
C PHE A 425 -2.52 -18.87 14.55
N LYS A 426 -2.80 -17.63 15.03
CA LYS A 426 -2.03 -16.90 16.06
C LYS A 426 -0.54 -16.72 15.70
N PRO A 427 -0.22 -16.25 14.49
CA PRO A 427 1.17 -16.16 14.06
C PRO A 427 1.96 -15.21 14.94
N THR A 428 3.20 -15.59 15.26
CA THR A 428 4.17 -14.76 15.97
C THR A 428 5.18 -14.13 15.02
N GLN A 429 5.47 -14.81 13.90
CA GLN A 429 6.46 -14.39 12.91
C GLN A 429 5.96 -14.62 11.48
N VAL A 430 6.57 -13.88 10.55
CA VAL A 430 6.49 -14.07 9.10
C VAL A 430 7.86 -14.44 8.59
N VAL A 431 7.92 -15.42 7.71
CA VAL A 431 9.13 -15.78 6.97
C VAL A 431 9.00 -15.29 5.53
N PRO A 432 9.92 -14.45 5.03
CA PRO A 432 9.84 -13.96 3.66
C PRO A 432 9.87 -15.10 2.64
N THR A 433 8.99 -15.00 1.67
CA THR A 433 8.85 -15.97 0.58
C THR A 433 9.10 -15.30 -0.76
N ILE A 434 9.65 -16.03 -1.72
CA ILE A 434 9.86 -15.58 -3.09
C ILE A 434 9.16 -16.55 -4.05
N TYR A 435 8.34 -16.00 -4.93
CA TYR A 435 7.76 -16.70 -6.05
C TYR A 435 8.11 -15.96 -7.35
N PRO A 436 8.61 -16.63 -8.40
CA PRO A 436 9.13 -15.96 -9.62
C PRO A 436 8.08 -15.18 -10.41
N GLU A 437 6.79 -15.53 -10.28
CA GLU A 437 5.67 -14.87 -10.97
C GLU A 437 4.68 -14.21 -9.99
N PRO A 438 5.11 -13.15 -9.25
CA PRO A 438 4.32 -12.58 -8.15
C PRO A 438 2.99 -11.95 -8.59
N LEU A 439 2.83 -11.61 -9.87
CA LEU A 439 1.57 -11.13 -10.43
C LEU A 439 0.55 -12.26 -10.63
N LYS A 440 0.99 -13.52 -10.66
CA LYS A 440 0.10 -14.69 -10.77
C LYS A 440 -0.24 -15.26 -9.41
N VAL A 441 0.77 -15.47 -8.55
CA VAL A 441 0.57 -16.09 -7.23
C VAL A 441 1.36 -15.34 -6.16
N SER A 442 0.68 -15.00 -5.07
CA SER A 442 1.31 -14.52 -3.84
C SER A 442 1.43 -15.67 -2.83
N SER A 443 2.49 -15.63 -2.03
CA SER A 443 2.76 -16.59 -0.96
C SER A 443 3.09 -15.86 0.35
N LEU A 444 2.54 -16.31 1.47
CA LEU A 444 2.82 -15.80 2.82
C LEU A 444 3.10 -16.97 3.75
N MET A 445 4.29 -17.03 4.35
CA MET A 445 4.66 -18.04 5.34
C MET A 445 4.55 -17.46 6.74
N LEU A 446 3.72 -18.07 7.56
CA LEU A 446 3.49 -17.72 8.96
C LEU A 446 4.08 -18.77 9.87
N LEU A 447 4.65 -18.34 11.01
CA LEU A 447 5.11 -19.24 12.07
C LEU A 447 4.37 -18.96 13.37
N GLU A 448 4.10 -20.04 14.11
CA GLU A 448 3.73 -20.06 15.52
C GLU A 448 4.67 -21.03 16.27
N GLU A 449 4.51 -21.16 17.59
CA GLU A 449 5.39 -22.02 18.41
C GLU A 449 5.40 -23.50 17.97
N ALA A 450 4.28 -24.02 17.46
CA ALA A 450 4.09 -25.44 17.16
C ALA A 450 4.05 -25.76 15.67
N GLY A 451 4.08 -24.78 14.77
CA GLY A 451 3.90 -25.06 13.35
C GLY A 451 4.13 -23.89 12.42
N ALA A 452 3.92 -24.16 11.14
CA ALA A 452 4.02 -23.20 10.07
C ALA A 452 2.79 -23.28 9.17
N CYS A 453 2.39 -22.14 8.60
CA CYS A 453 1.30 -22.06 7.63
C CYS A 453 1.75 -21.29 6.39
N LEU A 454 1.71 -21.96 5.24
CA LEU A 454 1.93 -21.31 3.93
C LEU A 454 0.58 -21.00 3.30
N ILE A 455 0.30 -19.70 3.10
CA ILE A 455 -0.93 -19.26 2.43
C ILE A 455 -0.58 -18.81 1.02
N LEU A 456 -1.35 -19.29 0.03
CA LEU A 456 -1.16 -18.99 -1.40
C LEU A 456 -2.44 -18.38 -1.96
N ALA A 457 -2.30 -17.36 -2.82
CA ALA A 457 -3.43 -16.78 -3.55
C ALA A 457 -3.12 -16.68 -5.03
N ASN A 458 -3.99 -17.22 -5.86
CA ASN A 458 -3.99 -17.04 -7.31
C ASN A 458 -4.74 -15.75 -7.67
N HIS A 459 -4.07 -14.84 -8.37
CA HIS A 459 -4.63 -13.53 -8.76
C HIS A 459 -5.24 -13.53 -10.16
N THR A 460 -5.22 -14.66 -10.85
CA THR A 460 -5.59 -14.76 -12.26
C THR A 460 -6.88 -15.53 -12.50
N SER A 461 -7.47 -15.36 -13.67
CA SER A 461 -8.62 -16.12 -14.16
C SER A 461 -8.27 -17.52 -14.66
N GLU A 462 -7.00 -17.94 -14.54
CA GLU A 462 -6.51 -19.26 -14.95
C GLU A 462 -5.99 -20.03 -13.74
N SER A 463 -6.04 -21.36 -13.79
CA SER A 463 -5.41 -22.19 -12.77
C SER A 463 -3.89 -22.04 -12.81
N GLN A 464 -3.27 -21.91 -11.67
CA GLN A 464 -1.81 -21.79 -11.55
C GLN A 464 -1.24 -23.03 -10.86
N SER A 465 -0.14 -23.56 -11.42
CA SER A 465 0.61 -24.65 -10.82
C SER A 465 1.87 -24.10 -10.14
N VAL A 466 2.09 -24.51 -8.89
CA VAL A 466 3.26 -24.13 -8.09
C VAL A 466 3.95 -25.36 -7.56
N ILE A 467 5.25 -25.29 -7.34
CA ILE A 467 6.01 -26.31 -6.61
C ILE A 467 6.19 -25.82 -5.17
N LEU A 468 5.83 -26.66 -4.20
CA LEU A 468 6.00 -26.37 -2.78
C LEU A 468 7.49 -26.35 -2.38
N PRO A 469 7.86 -25.59 -1.34
CA PRO A 469 9.23 -25.54 -0.86
C PRO A 469 9.76 -26.91 -0.41
N ASP A 470 11.04 -27.19 -0.65
CA ASP A 470 11.68 -28.45 -0.29
C ASP A 470 11.83 -28.66 1.23
N ASN A 471 11.76 -27.58 2.00
CA ASN A 471 11.87 -27.58 3.46
C ASN A 471 10.54 -27.44 4.19
N PHE A 472 9.39 -27.59 3.48
CA PHE A 472 8.06 -27.47 4.08
C PHE A 472 7.23 -28.75 3.84
N THR A 473 6.77 -29.36 4.94
CA THR A 473 5.90 -30.54 4.91
C THR A 473 4.48 -30.14 5.28
N VAL A 474 3.51 -30.38 4.39
CA VAL A 474 2.12 -30.01 4.59
C VAL A 474 1.34 -31.16 5.23
N HIS A 475 0.58 -30.84 6.27
CA HIS A 475 -0.31 -31.77 6.98
C HIS A 475 -1.77 -31.57 6.62
N THR A 476 -2.20 -30.32 6.44
CA THR A 476 -3.59 -30.00 6.08
C THR A 476 -3.64 -28.93 5.00
N HIS A 477 -4.74 -28.94 4.24
CA HIS A 477 -5.03 -27.99 3.18
C HIS A 477 -6.44 -27.42 3.42
N THR A 478 -6.57 -26.10 3.41
CA THR A 478 -7.82 -25.39 3.61
C THR A 478 -8.05 -24.41 2.47
N ILE A 479 -9.24 -24.40 1.86
CA ILE A 479 -9.66 -23.39 0.91
C ILE A 479 -10.28 -22.24 1.69
N ILE A 480 -9.77 -21.01 1.49
CA ILE A 480 -10.27 -19.80 2.15
C ILE A 480 -11.22 -19.07 1.20
N GLY A 481 -12.33 -18.52 1.74
CA GLY A 481 -13.24 -17.65 0.97
C GLY A 481 -14.66 -18.19 0.81
N THR A 482 -14.96 -19.36 1.38
CA THR A 482 -16.30 -19.89 1.48
C THR A 482 -16.59 -20.34 2.91
N ALA A 483 -17.89 -20.31 3.31
CA ALA A 483 -18.33 -20.73 4.63
C ALA A 483 -18.12 -22.24 4.93
N THR A 484 -17.57 -22.98 4.01
CA THR A 484 -17.40 -24.42 4.09
C THR A 484 -16.01 -24.80 4.56
N GLY A 485 -16.01 -25.36 5.70
CA GLY A 485 -15.04 -26.07 6.49
C GLY A 485 -13.67 -26.45 5.91
N LYS A 486 -12.75 -26.69 6.85
CA LYS A 486 -11.46 -27.34 6.60
C LYS A 486 -11.69 -28.65 5.84
N THR A 487 -11.29 -28.69 4.58
CA THR A 487 -11.20 -29.93 3.84
C THR A 487 -9.80 -30.49 4.09
N SER A 488 -9.67 -31.55 4.87
CA SER A 488 -8.40 -32.23 5.03
C SER A 488 -8.11 -33.03 3.75
N TYR A 489 -7.06 -32.64 3.05
CA TYR A 489 -6.48 -33.36 1.93
C TYR A 489 -5.24 -34.15 2.40
N PRO A 490 -4.80 -35.15 1.63
CA PRO A 490 -3.62 -35.95 1.98
C PRO A 490 -2.35 -35.09 2.09
N ASN A 491 -1.43 -35.55 2.90
CA ASN A 491 -0.11 -34.92 3.10
C ASN A 491 0.58 -34.65 1.77
N TYR A 492 0.95 -33.38 1.53
CA TYR A 492 1.86 -33.04 0.44
C TYR A 492 3.29 -33.14 0.95
N LEU A 493 4.11 -33.86 0.19
CA LEU A 493 5.56 -33.93 0.46
C LEU A 493 6.25 -32.64 -0.01
N PRO A 494 7.42 -32.30 0.55
CA PRO A 494 8.28 -31.25 0.03
C PRO A 494 8.50 -31.40 -1.48
N GLY A 495 8.51 -30.29 -2.22
CA GLY A 495 8.64 -30.31 -3.68
C GLY A 495 7.42 -30.80 -4.46
N SER A 496 6.28 -31.07 -3.81
CA SER A 496 5.05 -31.49 -4.50
C SER A 496 4.49 -30.37 -5.38
N HIS A 497 3.88 -30.78 -6.51
CA HIS A 497 3.09 -29.88 -7.36
C HIS A 497 1.72 -29.65 -6.74
N LEU A 498 1.29 -28.38 -6.75
CA LEU A 498 -0.02 -27.96 -6.29
C LEU A 498 -0.68 -27.07 -7.34
N THR A 499 -1.95 -27.31 -7.65
CA THR A 499 -2.75 -26.47 -8.53
C THR A 499 -3.70 -25.61 -7.73
N ILE A 500 -3.70 -24.30 -7.99
CA ILE A 500 -4.56 -23.31 -7.34
C ILE A 500 -5.55 -22.80 -8.39
N SER A 501 -6.85 -22.98 -8.14
CA SER A 501 -7.91 -22.55 -9.06
C SER A 501 -7.95 -21.03 -9.23
N PRO A 502 -8.64 -20.51 -10.28
CA PRO A 502 -8.77 -19.08 -10.51
C PRO A 502 -9.25 -18.31 -9.27
N PHE A 503 -8.56 -17.22 -8.92
CA PHE A 503 -8.88 -16.35 -7.77
C PHE A 503 -9.04 -17.08 -6.42
N GLN A 504 -8.49 -18.28 -6.31
CA GLN A 504 -8.55 -19.08 -5.08
C GLN A 504 -7.43 -18.68 -4.11
N THR A 505 -7.78 -18.64 -2.83
CA THR A 505 -6.82 -18.54 -1.72
C THR A 505 -6.86 -19.85 -0.94
N ILE A 506 -5.71 -20.42 -0.65
CA ILE A 506 -5.54 -21.68 0.09
C ILE A 506 -4.53 -21.52 1.21
N ALA A 507 -4.72 -22.25 2.28
CA ALA A 507 -3.78 -22.34 3.38
C ALA A 507 -3.31 -23.79 3.55
N LEU A 508 -2.02 -23.95 3.77
CA LEU A 508 -1.32 -25.22 3.95
C LEU A 508 -0.65 -25.18 5.33
N ASP A 509 -1.26 -25.87 6.30
CA ASP A 509 -0.65 -26.00 7.63
C ASP A 509 0.33 -27.17 7.64
N GLY A 510 1.48 -26.99 8.30
CA GLY A 510 2.53 -27.96 8.28
C GLY A 510 3.72 -27.62 9.18
N VAL A 511 4.88 -28.15 8.82
CA VAL A 511 6.13 -27.93 9.54
C VAL A 511 7.20 -27.45 8.57
N LEU A 512 7.85 -26.36 8.93
CA LEU A 512 9.04 -25.84 8.26
C LEU A 512 10.28 -26.48 8.94
N LYS A 513 11.17 -27.09 8.12
CA LYS A 513 12.40 -27.76 8.57
C LYS A 513 13.61 -26.85 8.50
#